data_d0f2d19afd28ba66f03af74ce6a8d4ee
#
_entry.id   d0f2d19afd28ba66f03af74ce6a8d4ee
#
_cell.length_a   1.000
_cell.length_b   1.000
_cell.length_c   1.000
_cell.angle_alpha   90.00
_cell.angle_beta   90.00
_cell.angle_gamma   90.00
#
_symmetry.space_group_name_H-M   'P 1'
#
loop_
_entity.id
_entity.type
_entity.pdbx_description
1 polymer ?
#
loop_
_entity_poly.entity_id
_entity_poly.type
_entity_poly.pdbx_seq_one_letter_code
_entity_poly.pdbx_strand_id
1 'polypeptide(L)'
;MGLVAGDSHVELHGPVCLHFPDGGTHDFDGLAHVLISAADLARCVSVSTTAERLLSIENRKTTFRQYAAANGDRRTLIVATSFPTPAFRELLEKLPRGLPHYHFGDTDPAGWQILLKIREVNPRRVEPFGMRWRPAAVPVPLNRFDLQLLPKLLDAPLLADVRQEISAMAAGGDRGDFEQETLGRPAIEGWPFQ
;
A
#
# COMPACT_ATOMS: atom_id res chain seq x y z
N MET A 1 7.67 33.56 2.39
CA MET A 1 6.98 32.69 3.34
C MET A 1 7.09 31.27 2.80
N GLY A 2 8.00 30.46 3.38
CA GLY A 2 8.12 29.04 3.02
C GLY A 2 6.93 28.29 3.57
N LEU A 3 6.19 27.56 2.74
CA LEU A 3 5.25 26.54 3.19
C LEU A 3 6.08 25.52 3.99
N VAL A 4 5.86 25.48 5.31
CA VAL A 4 6.33 24.37 6.14
C VAL A 4 5.56 23.17 5.62
N ALA A 5 6.24 22.22 4.97
CA ALA A 5 5.65 20.95 4.61
C ALA A 5 5.12 20.33 5.91
N GLY A 6 3.81 20.19 6.02
CA GLY A 6 3.21 19.58 7.20
C GLY A 6 3.83 18.22 7.42
N ASP A 7 4.09 17.85 8.69
CA ASP A 7 4.64 16.55 9.04
C ASP A 7 3.84 15.44 8.38
N SER A 8 4.49 14.66 7.52
CA SER A 8 3.83 13.51 6.92
C SER A 8 3.72 12.40 7.97
N HIS A 9 2.59 11.72 7.97
CA HIS A 9 2.30 10.61 8.87
C HIS A 9 2.05 9.34 8.08
N VAL A 10 2.32 8.22 8.70
CA VAL A 10 1.84 6.91 8.26
C VAL A 10 0.78 6.42 9.25
N GLU A 11 -0.36 5.96 8.72
CA GLU A 11 -1.41 5.31 9.50
C GLU A 11 -1.27 3.80 9.36
N LEU A 12 -1.23 3.08 10.49
CA LEU A 12 -1.03 1.64 10.50
C LEU A 12 -1.87 0.94 11.56
N HIS A 13 -2.08 -0.36 11.34
CA HIS A 13 -2.71 -1.30 12.27
C HIS A 13 -1.91 -2.60 12.29
N GLY A 14 -1.64 -3.12 13.47
CA GLY A 14 -0.89 -4.36 13.67
C GLY A 14 0.25 -4.17 14.66
N PRO A 15 1.02 -5.23 14.97
CA PRO A 15 2.10 -5.16 15.93
C PRO A 15 3.28 -4.37 15.36
N VAL A 16 3.68 -3.31 16.03
CA VAL A 16 4.84 -2.51 15.63
C VAL A 16 5.50 -1.90 16.87
N CYS A 17 6.83 -1.95 16.91
CA CYS A 17 7.64 -1.34 17.96
C CYS A 17 8.78 -0.53 17.34
N LEU A 18 8.89 0.73 17.74
CA LEU A 18 10.02 1.61 17.36
C LEU A 18 11.16 1.45 18.37
N HIS A 19 12.40 1.38 17.87
CA HIS A 19 13.61 1.31 18.70
C HIS A 19 14.45 2.56 18.48
N PHE A 20 14.88 3.19 19.58
CA PHE A 20 15.60 4.45 19.56
C PHE A 20 17.10 4.28 19.93
N PRO A 21 17.97 5.23 19.55
CA PRO A 21 19.42 5.14 19.80
C PRO A 21 19.81 5.04 21.28
N ASP A 22 18.98 5.57 22.17
CA ASP A 22 19.18 5.53 23.63
C ASP A 22 18.77 4.21 24.28
N GLY A 23 18.31 3.24 23.48
CA GLY A 23 17.77 1.96 23.93
C GLY A 23 16.30 2.01 24.31
N GLY A 24 15.66 3.18 24.24
CA GLY A 24 14.21 3.32 24.44
C GLY A 24 13.40 2.65 23.33
N THR A 25 12.19 2.26 23.67
CA THR A 25 11.25 1.65 22.71
C THR A 25 9.86 2.25 22.86
N HIS A 26 9.15 2.38 21.74
CA HIS A 26 7.72 2.65 21.74
C HIS A 26 6.99 1.49 21.11
N ASP A 27 6.30 0.72 21.95
CA ASP A 27 5.50 -0.42 21.53
C ASP A 27 4.05 0.01 21.33
N PHE A 28 3.51 -0.25 20.14
CA PHE A 28 2.14 0.06 19.75
C PHE A 28 1.29 -1.19 19.57
N ASP A 29 1.80 -2.37 19.98
CA ASP A 29 1.00 -3.59 19.93
C ASP A 29 -0.25 -3.46 20.83
N GLY A 30 -1.37 -4.00 20.37
CA GLY A 30 -2.66 -3.90 21.06
C GLY A 30 -3.46 -2.63 20.72
N LEU A 31 -2.89 -1.60 20.09
CA LEU A 31 -3.66 -0.44 19.66
C LEU A 31 -4.48 -0.74 18.40
N ALA A 32 -5.69 -0.14 18.32
CA ALA A 32 -6.60 -0.32 17.19
C ALA A 32 -6.00 0.23 15.89
N HIS A 33 -5.40 1.41 15.95
CA HIS A 33 -4.59 2.00 14.88
C HIS A 33 -3.66 3.07 15.46
N VAL A 34 -2.60 3.39 14.72
CA VAL A 34 -1.56 4.34 15.13
C VAL A 34 -1.24 5.27 13.97
N LEU A 35 -0.99 6.54 14.29
CA LEU A 35 -0.40 7.52 13.39
C LEU A 35 1.02 7.81 13.86
N ILE A 36 2.02 7.55 13.00
CA ILE A 36 3.42 7.82 13.31
C ILE A 36 3.94 8.88 12.35
N SER A 37 4.59 9.92 12.90
CA SER A 37 5.15 11.00 12.09
C SER A 37 6.45 10.58 11.39
N ALA A 38 6.78 11.24 10.28
CA ALA A 38 8.08 11.08 9.64
C ALA A 38 9.23 11.47 10.61
N ALA A 39 9.01 12.47 11.45
CA ALA A 39 9.99 12.91 12.44
C ALA A 39 10.29 11.82 13.47
N ASP A 40 9.26 11.11 13.99
CA ASP A 40 9.47 10.01 14.93
C ASP A 40 10.18 8.83 14.27
N LEU A 41 9.76 8.48 13.06
CA LEU A 41 10.41 7.43 12.27
C LEU A 41 11.88 7.77 11.97
N ALA A 42 12.20 9.02 11.63
CA ALA A 42 13.58 9.45 11.38
C ALA A 42 14.47 9.34 12.63
N ARG A 43 13.90 9.49 13.83
CA ARG A 43 14.61 9.38 15.11
C ARG A 43 14.88 7.94 15.54
N CYS A 44 14.06 6.97 15.14
CA CYS A 44 14.29 5.58 15.51
C CYS A 44 15.39 4.94 14.66
N VAL A 45 16.09 3.95 15.20
CA VAL A 45 17.14 3.20 14.49
C VAL A 45 16.58 2.03 13.70
N SER A 46 15.50 1.43 14.19
CA SER A 46 14.81 0.31 13.55
C SER A 46 13.36 0.22 13.99
N VAL A 47 12.59 -0.51 13.21
CA VAL A 47 11.20 -0.87 13.52
C VAL A 47 11.11 -2.39 13.52
N SER A 48 10.61 -2.98 14.61
CA SER A 48 10.31 -4.41 14.68
C SER A 48 8.82 -4.68 14.61
N THR A 49 8.47 -5.89 14.18
CA THR A 49 7.10 -6.38 14.14
C THR A 49 7.09 -7.89 14.33
N THR A 50 6.06 -8.41 14.97
CA THR A 50 5.75 -9.85 15.03
C THR A 50 4.83 -10.28 13.88
N ALA A 51 4.37 -9.33 13.06
CA ALA A 51 3.59 -9.65 11.87
C ALA A 51 4.42 -10.47 10.87
N GLU A 52 3.76 -11.38 10.18
CA GLU A 52 4.35 -12.25 9.16
C GLU A 52 4.46 -11.57 7.80
N ARG A 53 3.73 -10.46 7.62
CA ARG A 53 3.63 -9.74 6.35
C ARG A 53 3.22 -8.28 6.54
N LEU A 54 3.54 -7.46 5.54
CA LEU A 54 3.10 -6.09 5.39
C LEU A 54 2.06 -6.02 4.27
N LEU A 55 0.94 -5.35 4.52
CA LEU A 55 -0.08 -5.02 3.52
C LEU A 55 -0.27 -3.50 3.47
N SER A 56 0.14 -2.86 2.38
CA SER A 56 -0.19 -1.46 2.13
C SER A 56 -1.51 -1.36 1.37
N ILE A 57 -2.39 -0.45 1.80
CA ILE A 57 -3.75 -0.27 1.25
C ILE A 57 -3.93 1.19 0.84
N GLU A 58 -4.43 1.41 -0.39
CA GLU A 58 -4.62 2.75 -0.94
C GLU A 58 -5.80 3.47 -0.29
N ASN A 59 -6.96 2.84 -0.18
CA ASN A 59 -8.15 3.45 0.39
C ASN A 59 -8.13 3.43 1.93
N ARG A 60 -7.82 4.61 2.52
CA ARG A 60 -7.74 4.80 3.99
C ARG A 60 -9.08 4.68 4.70
N LYS A 61 -10.18 5.10 4.06
CA LYS A 61 -11.45 5.29 4.76
C LYS A 61 -12.22 4.00 4.93
N THR A 62 -12.33 3.23 3.88
CA THR A 62 -13.17 2.02 3.82
C THR A 62 -12.33 0.77 3.91
N THR A 63 -11.51 0.52 2.89
CA THR A 63 -10.77 -0.74 2.74
C THR A 63 -9.76 -0.96 3.87
N PHE A 64 -8.94 0.05 4.20
CA PHE A 64 -8.00 -0.07 5.32
C PHE A 64 -8.71 -0.47 6.62
N ARG A 65 -9.85 0.17 6.95
CA ARG A 65 -10.59 -0.12 8.18
C ARG A 65 -11.23 -1.52 8.17
N GLN A 66 -11.72 -1.98 7.02
CA GLN A 66 -12.27 -3.33 6.89
C GLN A 66 -11.18 -4.38 7.10
N TYR A 67 -10.00 -4.18 6.51
CA TYR A 67 -8.87 -5.08 6.68
C TYR A 67 -8.31 -5.03 8.09
N ALA A 68 -8.20 -3.86 8.70
CA ALA A 68 -7.80 -3.72 10.10
C ALA A 68 -8.76 -4.46 11.05
N ALA A 69 -10.08 -4.33 10.84
CA ALA A 69 -11.09 -5.03 11.65
C ALA A 69 -11.03 -6.57 11.47
N ALA A 70 -10.66 -7.05 10.29
CA ALA A 70 -10.52 -8.48 10.01
C ALA A 70 -9.20 -9.08 10.53
N ASN A 71 -8.19 -8.25 10.86
CA ASN A 71 -6.86 -8.66 11.32
C ASN A 71 -6.83 -8.96 12.82
N GLY A 72 -7.77 -9.78 13.29
CA GLY A 72 -7.89 -10.12 14.72
C GLY A 72 -6.71 -10.92 15.28
N ASP A 73 -6.05 -11.73 14.46
CA ASP A 73 -4.84 -12.48 14.81
C ASP A 73 -3.55 -11.64 14.75
N ARG A 74 -3.63 -10.40 14.24
CA ARG A 74 -2.54 -9.43 14.12
C ARG A 74 -1.31 -9.94 13.34
N ARG A 75 -1.48 -10.95 12.50
CA ARG A 75 -0.38 -11.51 11.68
C ARG A 75 0.00 -10.63 10.50
N THR A 76 -0.75 -9.56 10.26
CA THR A 76 -0.48 -8.59 9.19
C THR A 76 -0.26 -7.20 9.76
N LEU A 77 0.85 -6.55 9.37
CA LEU A 77 1.02 -5.12 9.57
C LEU A 77 0.34 -4.41 8.39
N ILE A 78 -0.75 -3.70 8.66
CA ILE A 78 -1.52 -3.00 7.64
C ILE A 78 -1.15 -1.52 7.67
N VAL A 79 -0.85 -0.93 6.50
CA VAL A 79 -0.44 0.45 6.36
C VAL A 79 -1.27 1.15 5.29
N ALA A 80 -1.90 2.26 5.65
CA ALA A 80 -2.61 3.08 4.68
C ALA A 80 -1.60 3.92 3.89
N THR A 81 -1.65 3.85 2.57
CA THR A 81 -0.80 4.66 1.70
C THR A 81 -1.43 4.84 0.32
N SER A 82 -1.26 6.01 -0.24
CA SER A 82 -1.44 6.28 -1.67
C SER A 82 -0.05 6.43 -2.31
N PHE A 83 0.31 7.60 -2.82
CA PHE A 83 1.70 7.85 -3.21
C PHE A 83 2.62 7.81 -1.98
N PRO A 84 3.83 7.21 -2.09
CA PRO A 84 4.75 7.06 -0.97
C PRO A 84 5.15 8.40 -0.35
N THR A 85 4.69 8.65 0.86
CA THR A 85 5.05 9.82 1.66
C THR A 85 6.44 9.63 2.31
N PRO A 86 7.10 10.70 2.81
CA PRO A 86 8.33 10.56 3.58
C PRO A 86 8.18 9.59 4.77
N ALA A 87 7.08 9.67 5.54
CA ALA A 87 6.84 8.75 6.65
C ALA A 87 6.73 7.28 6.19
N PHE A 88 6.08 7.03 5.06
CA PHE A 88 5.98 5.67 4.52
C PHE A 88 7.34 5.12 4.07
N ARG A 89 8.18 5.94 3.45
CA ARG A 89 9.54 5.56 3.04
C ARG A 89 10.42 5.22 4.24
N GLU A 90 10.43 6.09 5.25
CA GLU A 90 11.16 5.86 6.51
C GLU A 90 10.72 4.56 7.20
N LEU A 91 9.41 4.30 7.24
CA LEU A 91 8.88 3.03 7.77
C LEU A 91 9.43 1.82 6.99
N LEU A 92 9.37 1.86 5.66
CA LEU A 92 9.85 0.76 4.82
C LEU A 92 11.35 0.48 4.99
N GLU A 93 12.16 1.52 5.13
CA GLU A 93 13.61 1.38 5.33
C GLU A 93 13.96 0.70 6.65
N LYS A 94 13.17 0.97 7.70
CA LYS A 94 13.43 0.52 9.08
C LYS A 94 12.79 -0.82 9.44
N LEU A 95 11.77 -1.26 8.72
CA LEU A 95 11.15 -2.57 8.89
C LEU A 95 12.10 -3.72 8.49
N PRO A 96 11.96 -4.93 9.08
CA PRO A 96 12.77 -6.10 8.71
C PRO A 96 12.75 -6.37 7.20
N ARG A 97 13.92 -6.49 6.56
CA ARG A 97 14.04 -6.69 5.10
C ARG A 97 13.38 -7.96 4.59
N GLY A 98 13.29 -9.00 5.42
CA GLY A 98 12.65 -10.28 5.10
C GLY A 98 11.13 -10.27 5.20
N LEU A 99 10.50 -9.16 5.65
CA LEU A 99 9.04 -9.08 5.78
C LEU A 99 8.40 -8.99 4.38
N PRO A 100 7.60 -9.98 3.93
CA PRO A 100 6.90 -9.93 2.65
C PRO A 100 5.99 -8.70 2.57
N HIS A 101 6.00 -8.00 1.44
CA HIS A 101 5.18 -6.81 1.23
C HIS A 101 4.18 -7.01 0.10
N TYR A 102 2.92 -6.79 0.42
CA TYR A 102 1.79 -6.82 -0.50
C TYR A 102 1.18 -5.42 -0.60
N HIS A 103 0.69 -5.06 -1.78
CA HIS A 103 -0.04 -3.80 -1.99
C HIS A 103 -1.41 -4.08 -2.57
N PHE A 104 -2.43 -3.46 -1.97
CA PHE A 104 -3.80 -3.46 -2.45
C PHE A 104 -4.19 -2.04 -2.83
N GLY A 105 -4.35 -1.80 -4.11
CA GLY A 105 -4.73 -0.52 -4.73
C GLY A 105 -5.85 -0.71 -5.73
N ASP A 106 -6.35 0.41 -6.24
CA ASP A 106 -7.27 0.42 -7.37
C ASP A 106 -6.58 -0.16 -8.62
N THR A 107 -7.36 -0.67 -9.57
CA THR A 107 -6.82 -1.25 -10.81
C THR A 107 -6.97 -0.32 -12.01
N ASP A 108 -7.15 0.98 -11.77
CA ASP A 108 -7.08 2.03 -12.78
C ASP A 108 -5.63 2.50 -13.03
N PRO A 109 -5.36 3.36 -14.02
CA PRO A 109 -4.00 3.83 -14.28
C PRO A 109 -3.35 4.53 -13.09
N ALA A 110 -4.11 5.23 -12.24
CA ALA A 110 -3.57 5.89 -11.05
C ALA A 110 -3.13 4.88 -9.99
N GLY A 111 -3.92 3.83 -9.72
CA GLY A 111 -3.56 2.76 -8.79
C GLY A 111 -2.32 1.97 -9.26
N TRP A 112 -2.20 1.68 -10.56
CA TRP A 112 -0.95 1.08 -11.11
C TRP A 112 0.26 2.01 -10.98
N GLN A 113 0.05 3.32 -11.11
CA GLN A 113 1.12 4.29 -10.86
C GLN A 113 1.55 4.29 -9.38
N ILE A 114 0.61 4.17 -8.45
CA ILE A 114 0.90 4.08 -7.02
C ILE A 114 1.73 2.83 -6.73
N LEU A 115 1.33 1.66 -7.25
CA LEU A 115 2.12 0.42 -7.12
C LEU A 115 3.55 0.60 -7.67
N LEU A 116 3.70 1.23 -8.84
CA LEU A 116 5.01 1.54 -9.41
C LEU A 116 5.84 2.39 -8.44
N LYS A 117 5.27 3.47 -7.91
CA LYS A 117 5.97 4.36 -6.98
C LYS A 117 6.33 3.69 -5.66
N ILE A 118 5.50 2.78 -5.16
CA ILE A 118 5.83 1.97 -3.98
C ILE A 118 7.02 1.05 -4.29
N ARG A 119 7.04 0.40 -5.47
CA ARG A 119 8.13 -0.47 -5.90
C ARG A 119 9.45 0.27 -6.11
N GLU A 120 9.40 1.53 -6.58
CA GLU A 120 10.58 2.38 -6.76
C GLU A 120 11.29 2.71 -5.44
N VAL A 121 10.54 2.83 -4.35
CA VAL A 121 11.08 3.24 -3.04
C VAL A 121 11.24 2.10 -2.05
N ASN A 122 10.77 0.91 -2.37
CA ASN A 122 10.81 -0.23 -1.45
C ASN A 122 12.06 -1.08 -1.67
N PRO A 123 12.84 -1.37 -0.61
CA PRO A 123 13.97 -2.29 -0.71
C PRO A 123 13.55 -3.77 -0.88
N ARG A 124 12.25 -4.08 -0.84
CA ARG A 124 11.66 -5.41 -0.98
C ARG A 124 10.87 -5.51 -2.26
N ARG A 125 10.68 -6.74 -2.75
CA ARG A 125 9.67 -6.99 -3.77
C ARG A 125 8.28 -6.70 -3.21
N VAL A 126 7.43 -5.99 -3.97
CA VAL A 126 6.04 -5.69 -3.61
C VAL A 126 5.12 -6.47 -4.54
N GLU A 127 4.33 -7.37 -3.97
CA GLU A 127 3.36 -8.16 -4.71
C GLU A 127 2.00 -7.45 -4.76
N PRO A 128 1.35 -7.37 -5.91
CA PRO A 128 -0.02 -6.87 -6.00
C PRO A 128 -0.98 -7.87 -5.36
N PHE A 129 -1.79 -7.41 -4.41
CA PHE A 129 -2.80 -8.22 -3.74
C PHE A 129 -4.18 -7.90 -4.29
N GLY A 130 -4.87 -8.88 -4.88
CA GLY A 130 -6.21 -8.67 -5.41
C GLY A 130 -6.32 -7.72 -6.60
N MET A 131 -5.23 -7.10 -7.03
CA MET A 131 -5.21 -6.13 -8.12
C MET A 131 -5.26 -6.85 -9.48
N ARG A 132 -6.48 -7.11 -9.94
CA ARG A 132 -6.75 -7.69 -11.26
C ARG A 132 -7.77 -6.84 -11.98
N TRP A 133 -7.43 -6.39 -13.18
CA TRP A 133 -8.38 -5.65 -13.99
C TRP A 133 -9.57 -6.53 -14.39
N ARG A 134 -10.76 -5.97 -14.33
CA ARG A 134 -12.01 -6.63 -14.73
C ARG A 134 -12.85 -5.64 -15.53
N PRO A 135 -13.54 -6.09 -16.60
CA PRO A 135 -14.45 -5.22 -17.31
C PRO A 135 -15.61 -4.80 -16.37
N ALA A 136 -15.96 -3.52 -16.39
CA ALA A 136 -17.09 -3.01 -15.65
C ALA A 136 -18.41 -3.35 -16.36
N ALA A 137 -19.49 -3.56 -15.59
CA ALA A 137 -20.83 -3.71 -16.16
C ALA A 137 -21.29 -2.43 -16.91
N VAL A 138 -20.87 -1.27 -16.41
CA VAL A 138 -21.02 0.02 -17.09
C VAL A 138 -19.62 0.58 -17.32
N PRO A 139 -19.15 0.64 -18.57
CA PRO A 139 -17.80 1.09 -18.88
C PRO A 139 -17.50 2.50 -18.36
N VAL A 140 -16.35 2.68 -17.78
CA VAL A 140 -15.80 3.98 -17.36
C VAL A 140 -14.64 4.34 -18.31
N PRO A 141 -14.87 5.16 -19.33
CA PRO A 141 -13.86 5.43 -20.35
C PRO A 141 -12.58 6.02 -19.74
N LEU A 142 -11.44 5.61 -20.30
CA LEU A 142 -10.15 6.21 -20.00
C LEU A 142 -10.15 7.68 -20.36
N ASN A 143 -9.82 8.54 -19.41
CA ASN A 143 -9.72 9.98 -19.64
C ASN A 143 -8.36 10.36 -20.25
N ARG A 144 -8.18 11.66 -20.55
CA ARG A 144 -6.93 12.16 -21.13
C ARG A 144 -5.69 11.88 -20.26
N PHE A 145 -5.83 11.97 -18.94
CA PHE A 145 -4.74 11.71 -18.02
C PHE A 145 -4.35 10.22 -18.04
N ASP A 146 -5.34 9.34 -18.02
CA ASP A 146 -5.14 7.88 -18.11
C ASP A 146 -4.39 7.51 -19.38
N LEU A 147 -4.82 8.05 -20.53
CA LEU A 147 -4.19 7.80 -21.83
C LEU A 147 -2.74 8.30 -21.91
N GLN A 148 -2.41 9.38 -21.19
CA GLN A 148 -1.02 9.88 -21.10
C GLN A 148 -0.14 9.03 -20.17
N LEU A 149 -0.74 8.37 -19.18
CA LEU A 149 -0.04 7.59 -18.19
C LEU A 149 0.24 6.16 -18.67
N LEU A 150 -0.71 5.55 -19.37
CA LEU A 150 -0.65 4.15 -19.82
C LEU A 150 0.65 3.75 -20.53
N PRO A 151 1.20 4.51 -21.50
CA PRO A 151 2.46 4.14 -22.14
C PRO A 151 3.61 4.00 -21.14
N LYS A 152 3.68 4.91 -20.16
CA LYS A 152 4.73 4.88 -19.12
C LYS A 152 4.59 3.66 -18.20
N LEU A 153 3.37 3.26 -17.90
CA LEU A 153 3.11 2.06 -17.07
C LEU A 153 3.45 0.79 -17.84
N LEU A 154 3.09 0.70 -19.12
CA LEU A 154 3.39 -0.44 -19.98
C LEU A 154 4.90 -0.65 -20.20
N ASP A 155 5.66 0.45 -20.29
CA ASP A 155 7.09 0.44 -20.46
C ASP A 155 7.89 0.23 -19.16
N ALA A 156 7.22 0.36 -17.99
CA ALA A 156 7.88 0.27 -16.69
C ALA A 156 8.36 -1.17 -16.39
N PRO A 157 9.68 -1.42 -16.23
CA PRO A 157 10.20 -2.76 -15.91
C PRO A 157 9.67 -3.32 -14.59
N LEU A 158 9.43 -2.42 -13.60
CA LEU A 158 8.91 -2.79 -12.29
C LEU A 158 7.44 -3.25 -12.31
N LEU A 159 6.73 -3.10 -13.45
CA LEU A 159 5.36 -3.56 -13.64
C LEU A 159 5.26 -4.74 -14.63
N ALA A 160 6.37 -5.39 -14.94
CA ALA A 160 6.40 -6.48 -15.93
C ALA A 160 5.45 -7.64 -15.61
N ASP A 161 5.28 -7.96 -14.32
CA ASP A 161 4.40 -9.02 -13.81
C ASP A 161 2.91 -8.70 -13.91
N VAL A 162 2.54 -7.42 -13.94
CA VAL A 162 1.14 -6.95 -14.07
C VAL A 162 0.85 -6.30 -15.44
N ARG A 163 1.80 -6.36 -16.38
CA ARG A 163 1.66 -5.74 -17.71
C ARG A 163 0.44 -6.24 -18.46
N GLN A 164 0.08 -7.50 -18.29
CA GLN A 164 -1.10 -8.07 -18.94
C GLN A 164 -2.38 -7.38 -18.49
N GLU A 165 -2.52 -7.08 -17.21
CA GLU A 165 -3.67 -6.36 -16.63
C GLU A 165 -3.76 -4.95 -17.20
N ILE A 166 -2.64 -4.23 -17.23
CA ILE A 166 -2.55 -2.86 -17.78
C ILE A 166 -2.84 -2.87 -19.29
N SER A 167 -2.37 -3.88 -20.03
CA SER A 167 -2.64 -4.02 -21.46
C SER A 167 -4.11 -4.32 -21.75
N ALA A 168 -4.76 -5.15 -20.94
CA ALA A 168 -6.18 -5.46 -21.08
C ALA A 168 -7.04 -4.20 -20.88
N MET A 169 -6.73 -3.39 -19.85
CA MET A 169 -7.38 -2.11 -19.61
C MET A 169 -7.18 -1.14 -20.79
N ALA A 170 -5.96 -1.02 -21.30
CA ALA A 170 -5.64 -0.14 -22.43
C ALA A 170 -6.38 -0.57 -23.71
N ALA A 171 -6.43 -1.87 -23.99
CA ALA A 171 -7.13 -2.42 -25.16
C ALA A 171 -8.65 -2.25 -25.07
N GLY A 172 -9.22 -2.35 -23.86
CA GLY A 172 -10.63 -2.11 -23.61
C GLY A 172 -11.03 -0.64 -23.66
N GLY A 173 -10.08 0.29 -23.53
CA GLY A 173 -10.37 1.73 -23.44
C GLY A 173 -11.19 2.13 -22.21
N ASP A 174 -11.20 1.27 -21.19
CA ASP A 174 -12.07 1.32 -20.01
C ASP A 174 -11.26 1.06 -18.75
N ARG A 175 -11.50 1.85 -17.68
CA ARG A 175 -10.88 1.63 -16.36
C ARG A 175 -11.28 0.29 -15.76
N GLY A 176 -12.42 -0.26 -16.14
CA GLY A 176 -12.99 -1.47 -15.58
C GLY A 176 -13.67 -1.25 -14.23
N ASP A 177 -13.93 -2.34 -13.52
CA ASP A 177 -14.39 -2.35 -12.14
C ASP A 177 -13.16 -2.22 -11.23
N PHE A 178 -12.68 -0.99 -11.07
CA PHE A 178 -11.33 -0.66 -10.60
C PHE A 178 -11.23 -0.35 -9.10
N GLU A 179 -12.34 -0.03 -8.45
CA GLU A 179 -12.32 0.40 -7.04
C GLU A 179 -12.03 -0.78 -6.10
N GLN A 180 -11.16 -0.56 -5.12
CA GLN A 180 -10.78 -1.57 -4.11
C GLN A 180 -12.00 -2.19 -3.42
N GLU A 181 -13.04 -1.41 -3.16
CA GLU A 181 -14.26 -1.85 -2.50
C GLU A 181 -15.02 -2.92 -3.30
N THR A 182 -14.84 -2.96 -4.60
CA THR A 182 -15.43 -3.95 -5.49
C THR A 182 -14.50 -5.11 -5.78
N LEU A 183 -13.18 -4.89 -5.72
CA LEU A 183 -12.16 -5.90 -6.03
C LEU A 183 -12.05 -7.00 -4.98
N GLY A 184 -12.35 -6.71 -3.73
CA GLY A 184 -12.33 -7.71 -2.69
C GLY A 184 -12.57 -7.18 -1.28
N ARG A 185 -13.13 -8.07 -0.45
CA ARG A 185 -13.27 -7.86 1.00
C ARG A 185 -12.47 -8.93 1.72
N PRO A 186 -11.93 -8.65 2.91
CA PRO A 186 -11.25 -9.68 3.68
C PRO A 186 -12.25 -10.78 4.05
N ALA A 187 -11.95 -12.02 3.68
CA ALA A 187 -12.66 -13.18 4.19
C ALA A 187 -12.18 -13.47 5.61
N ILE A 188 -13.06 -13.94 6.49
CA ILE A 188 -12.69 -14.29 7.88
C ILE A 188 -11.74 -15.49 7.88
N GLU A 189 -12.01 -16.49 7.01
CA GLU A 189 -11.16 -17.66 6.84
C GLU A 189 -10.13 -17.41 5.73
N GLY A 190 -8.85 -17.68 6.05
CA GLY A 190 -7.75 -17.57 5.08
C GLY A 190 -7.30 -16.16 4.73
N TRP A 191 -7.79 -15.17 5.44
CA TRP A 191 -7.35 -13.79 5.26
C TRP A 191 -5.93 -13.59 5.83
N PRO A 192 -5.12 -12.76 5.15
CA PRO A 192 -5.32 -12.20 3.82
C PRO A 192 -4.85 -13.12 2.68
N PHE A 193 -4.20 -14.23 2.99
CA PHE A 193 -3.57 -15.12 2.03
C PHE A 193 -3.78 -16.56 2.44
N GLN A 194 -4.54 -17.27 1.67
CA GLN A 194 -4.57 -18.74 1.66
C GLN A 194 -3.55 -19.27 0.69
#